data_9918874f944a25f03d24b3e378634ece
#
_entry.id   9918874f944a25f03d24b3e378634ece
#
_cell.length_a   1.000
_cell.length_b   1.000
_cell.length_c   1.000
_cell.angle_alpha   90.00
_cell.angle_beta   90.00
_cell.angle_gamma   90.00
#
_symmetry.space_group_name_H-M   'P 1'
#
loop_
_entity.id
_entity.type
_entity.pdbx_description
1 polymer ?
#
loop_
_entity_poly.entity_id
_entity_poly.type
_entity_poly.pdbx_seq_one_letter_code
_entity_poly.pdbx_strand_id
1 'polypeptide(L)'
;MEKRIISTQITEEDYGIENSLRPLSLDDYVGQNKVKSNLKVYIEAAKERGEALDHVLFYGPPGLGKTTLAGIIANEMGVNIKVTSGPAIEKPGDMAAILNNLSEGDILFVDEIHRLNRQVEEVLYPAMEDYKIDIMIGKGATARSIRLDLPQFTLIGATTRAGLLSAPLRDRFGVVSHMEFYTVPELEKIIIRSANVLNVDIDSDGAHELARRSRGTPRLANRLLKRVRDFAQVKYNGHINKDVADYALNLLDVDRDGLDRNDRVILTTIVDKFDGGPVGIETLAASI
;
A
#
# COMPACT_ATOMS: atom_id res chain seq x y z
N MET A 1 -5.26 15.70 20.22
CA MET A 1 -5.76 14.43 19.61
C MET A 1 -4.69 13.38 19.82
N GLU A 2 -4.94 12.37 20.62
CA GLU A 2 -4.03 11.24 20.77
C GLU A 2 -3.90 10.49 19.42
N LYS A 3 -2.66 10.18 19.03
CA LYS A 3 -2.39 9.44 17.77
C LYS A 3 -2.97 8.02 17.93
N ARG A 4 -3.92 7.66 17.07
CA ARG A 4 -4.49 6.29 17.05
C ARG A 4 -3.39 5.28 16.69
N ILE A 5 -3.20 4.27 17.52
CA ILE A 5 -2.23 3.18 17.29
C ILE A 5 -2.66 2.33 16.09
N ILE A 6 -3.96 2.20 15.87
CA ILE A 6 -4.56 1.45 14.75
C ILE A 6 -4.77 2.31 13.49
N SER A 7 -4.29 3.57 13.48
CA SER A 7 -4.38 4.41 12.27
C SER A 7 -3.67 3.75 11.08
N THR A 8 -4.30 3.75 9.92
CA THR A 8 -3.70 3.30 8.66
C THR A 8 -2.74 4.33 8.05
N GLN A 9 -2.59 5.52 8.66
CA GLN A 9 -1.67 6.56 8.21
C GLN A 9 -0.24 6.25 8.65
N ILE A 10 0.71 6.43 7.74
CA ILE A 10 2.15 6.25 7.96
C ILE A 10 2.67 7.44 8.78
N THR A 11 3.47 7.16 9.82
CA THR A 11 4.25 8.18 10.51
C THR A 11 5.67 8.20 9.96
N GLU A 12 6.42 9.32 10.11
CA GLU A 12 7.81 9.43 9.64
C GLU A 12 8.72 8.37 10.27
N GLU A 13 8.49 8.00 11.53
CA GLU A 13 9.21 6.94 12.23
C GLU A 13 8.95 5.53 11.64
N ASP A 14 7.79 5.34 11.02
CA ASP A 14 7.43 4.06 10.39
C ASP A 14 8.20 3.83 9.08
N TYR A 15 8.61 4.88 8.35
CA TYR A 15 9.21 4.77 7.02
C TYR A 15 10.53 3.98 6.98
N GLY A 16 11.45 4.27 7.91
CA GLY A 16 12.78 3.63 7.90
C GLY A 16 12.71 2.13 8.22
N ILE A 17 11.92 1.76 9.21
CA ILE A 17 11.79 0.38 9.68
C ILE A 17 10.84 -0.43 8.78
N GLU A 18 9.77 0.18 8.24
CA GLU A 18 8.90 -0.50 7.28
C GLU A 18 9.67 -0.95 6.04
N ASN A 19 10.64 -0.17 5.57
CA ASN A 19 11.46 -0.56 4.42
C ASN A 19 12.32 -1.81 4.70
N SER A 20 12.88 -1.94 5.91
CA SER A 20 13.67 -3.12 6.27
C SER A 20 12.84 -4.41 6.43
N LEU A 21 11.55 -4.27 6.71
CA LEU A 21 10.62 -5.39 6.87
C LEU A 21 10.00 -5.87 5.54
N ARG A 22 10.19 -5.11 4.45
CA ARG A 22 9.60 -5.47 3.15
C ARG A 22 10.32 -6.67 2.53
N PRO A 23 9.60 -7.68 2.03
CA PRO A 23 10.18 -8.71 1.19
C PRO A 23 10.73 -8.13 -0.11
N LEU A 24 11.79 -8.73 -0.63
CA LEU A 24 12.48 -8.29 -1.84
C LEU A 24 12.16 -9.16 -3.06
N SER A 25 11.54 -10.33 -2.86
CA SER A 25 11.20 -11.29 -3.91
C SER A 25 9.73 -11.72 -3.82
N LEU A 26 9.17 -12.26 -4.92
CA LEU A 26 7.85 -12.88 -4.91
C LEU A 26 7.80 -14.11 -4.01
N ASP A 27 8.89 -14.86 -3.89
CA ASP A 27 8.93 -16.07 -3.07
C ASP A 27 8.85 -15.75 -1.58
N ASP A 28 9.46 -14.63 -1.14
CA ASP A 28 9.39 -14.15 0.25
C ASP A 28 8.07 -13.44 0.59
N TYR A 29 7.28 -13.11 -0.42
CA TYR A 29 6.03 -12.39 -0.23
C TYR A 29 4.92 -13.34 0.19
N VAL A 30 4.41 -13.20 1.41
CA VAL A 30 3.34 -14.02 1.99
C VAL A 30 1.98 -13.53 1.52
N GLY A 31 1.07 -14.46 1.22
CA GLY A 31 -0.31 -14.17 0.84
C GLY A 31 -0.49 -13.71 -0.59
N GLN A 32 -1.69 -13.22 -0.93
CA GLN A 32 -2.07 -12.75 -2.27
C GLN A 32 -1.75 -13.76 -3.38
N ASN A 33 -1.95 -15.05 -3.15
CA ASN A 33 -1.46 -16.14 -3.99
C ASN A 33 -1.85 -15.99 -5.47
N LYS A 34 -3.09 -15.59 -5.75
CA LYS A 34 -3.58 -15.38 -7.12
C LYS A 34 -2.83 -14.25 -7.82
N VAL A 35 -2.62 -13.13 -7.11
CA VAL A 35 -1.88 -11.97 -7.65
C VAL A 35 -0.43 -12.36 -7.91
N LYS A 36 0.21 -13.05 -6.95
CA LYS A 36 1.60 -13.56 -7.10
C LYS A 36 1.76 -14.46 -8.31
N SER A 37 0.89 -15.46 -8.45
CA SER A 37 0.96 -16.43 -9.56
C SER A 37 0.84 -15.74 -10.91
N ASN A 38 -0.07 -14.78 -11.03
CA ASN A 38 -0.23 -14.02 -12.27
C ASN A 38 0.98 -13.14 -12.55
N LEU A 39 1.46 -12.40 -11.54
CA LEU A 39 2.65 -11.53 -11.69
C LEU A 39 3.89 -12.33 -12.09
N LYS A 40 4.08 -13.53 -11.52
CA LYS A 40 5.21 -14.40 -11.89
C LYS A 40 5.21 -14.73 -13.39
N VAL A 41 4.06 -15.12 -13.93
CA VAL A 41 3.90 -15.40 -15.36
C VAL A 41 4.17 -14.17 -16.21
N TYR A 42 3.61 -13.00 -15.85
CA TYR A 42 3.79 -11.76 -16.63
C TYR A 42 5.23 -11.28 -16.62
N ILE A 43 5.91 -11.36 -15.47
CA ILE A 43 7.33 -10.98 -15.32
C ILE A 43 8.22 -11.93 -16.15
N GLU A 44 8.01 -13.24 -16.04
CA GLU A 44 8.77 -14.23 -16.82
C GLU A 44 8.60 -13.99 -18.32
N ALA A 45 7.36 -13.81 -18.78
CA ALA A 45 7.07 -13.56 -20.19
C ALA A 45 7.67 -12.24 -20.70
N ALA A 46 7.62 -11.16 -19.91
CA ALA A 46 8.23 -9.88 -20.28
C ALA A 46 9.77 -10.01 -20.40
N LYS A 47 10.40 -10.70 -19.44
CA LYS A 47 11.84 -10.99 -19.47
C LYS A 47 12.27 -11.82 -20.68
N GLU A 48 11.51 -12.87 -21.02
CA GLU A 48 11.81 -13.71 -22.20
C GLU A 48 11.75 -12.91 -23.52
N ARG A 49 10.83 -11.95 -23.62
CA ARG A 49 10.70 -11.08 -24.79
C ARG A 49 11.66 -9.89 -24.77
N GLY A 50 12.31 -9.60 -23.63
CA GLY A 50 13.13 -8.41 -23.46
C GLY A 50 12.35 -7.10 -23.50
N GLU A 51 11.11 -7.10 -23.01
CA GLU A 51 10.18 -5.98 -23.02
C GLU A 51 9.90 -5.45 -21.61
N ALA A 52 9.44 -4.20 -21.51
CA ALA A 52 8.88 -3.69 -20.27
C ALA A 52 7.60 -4.47 -19.89
N LEU A 53 7.31 -4.59 -18.59
CA LEU A 53 6.07 -5.19 -18.13
C LEU A 53 4.88 -4.28 -18.50
N ASP A 54 3.73 -4.87 -18.80
CA ASP A 54 2.49 -4.12 -18.96
C ASP A 54 2.19 -3.27 -17.74
N HIS A 55 1.46 -2.16 -17.93
CA HIS A 55 1.05 -1.30 -16.81
C HIS A 55 0.14 -2.03 -15.83
N VAL A 56 0.41 -1.88 -14.54
CA VAL A 56 -0.24 -2.63 -13.44
C VAL A 56 -1.03 -1.70 -12.54
N LEU A 57 -2.26 -2.06 -12.22
CA LEU A 57 -3.09 -1.39 -11.22
C LEU A 57 -3.35 -2.30 -10.02
N PHE A 58 -2.89 -1.89 -8.85
CA PHE A 58 -3.24 -2.52 -7.57
C PHE A 58 -4.34 -1.73 -6.87
N TYR A 59 -5.44 -2.38 -6.51
CA TYR A 59 -6.50 -1.74 -5.76
C TYR A 59 -6.96 -2.57 -4.56
N GLY A 60 -7.47 -1.92 -3.53
CA GLY A 60 -7.93 -2.56 -2.30
C GLY A 60 -7.58 -1.75 -1.06
N PRO A 61 -7.98 -2.21 0.13
CA PRO A 61 -7.77 -1.53 1.41
C PRO A 61 -6.33 -1.08 1.64
N PRO A 62 -6.07 -0.06 2.48
CA PRO A 62 -4.72 0.37 2.80
C PRO A 62 -3.98 -0.68 3.63
N GLY A 63 -2.64 -0.71 3.55
CA GLY A 63 -1.80 -1.57 4.40
C GLY A 63 -1.64 -3.01 3.92
N LEU A 64 -2.12 -3.36 2.70
CA LEU A 64 -2.08 -4.71 2.14
C LEU A 64 -0.82 -5.03 1.31
N GLY A 65 0.14 -4.09 1.18
CA GLY A 65 1.41 -4.35 0.51
C GLY A 65 1.49 -3.93 -0.96
N LYS A 66 0.62 -3.04 -1.47
CA LYS A 66 0.66 -2.54 -2.87
C LYS A 66 2.04 -1.96 -3.24
N THR A 67 2.59 -1.08 -2.41
CA THR A 67 3.93 -0.50 -2.59
C THR A 67 5.04 -1.55 -2.51
N THR A 68 4.86 -2.57 -1.66
CA THR A 68 5.81 -3.68 -1.53
C THR A 68 5.85 -4.50 -2.81
N LEU A 69 4.69 -4.85 -3.38
CA LEU A 69 4.63 -5.58 -4.66
C LEU A 69 5.27 -4.79 -5.81
N ALA A 70 5.06 -3.47 -5.86
CA ALA A 70 5.72 -2.64 -6.88
C ALA A 70 7.25 -2.70 -6.76
N GLY A 71 7.79 -2.66 -5.54
CA GLY A 71 9.22 -2.84 -5.30
C GLY A 71 9.74 -4.23 -5.69
N ILE A 72 8.96 -5.28 -5.39
CA ILE A 72 9.29 -6.64 -5.78
C ILE A 72 9.31 -6.79 -7.30
N ILE A 73 8.33 -6.23 -8.02
CA ILE A 73 8.31 -6.27 -9.48
C ILE A 73 9.58 -5.61 -10.05
N ALA A 74 10.00 -4.46 -9.51
CA ALA A 74 11.21 -3.80 -9.94
C ALA A 74 12.46 -4.67 -9.72
N ASN A 75 12.57 -5.29 -8.55
CA ASN A 75 13.67 -6.21 -8.24
C ASN A 75 13.67 -7.43 -9.17
N GLU A 76 12.50 -8.06 -9.37
CA GLU A 76 12.36 -9.21 -10.25
C GLU A 76 12.68 -8.86 -11.71
N MET A 77 12.25 -7.69 -12.19
CA MET A 77 12.58 -7.20 -13.54
C MET A 77 14.03 -6.73 -13.68
N GLY A 78 14.71 -6.44 -12.57
CA GLY A 78 16.09 -5.92 -12.57
C GLY A 78 16.17 -4.45 -13.00
N VAL A 79 15.15 -3.65 -12.76
CA VAL A 79 15.04 -2.24 -13.17
C VAL A 79 14.87 -1.31 -11.98
N ASN A 80 15.04 0.00 -12.19
CA ASN A 80 14.84 0.98 -11.13
C ASN A 80 13.34 1.27 -10.93
N ILE A 81 12.98 1.67 -9.70
CA ILE A 81 11.64 2.15 -9.36
C ILE A 81 11.68 3.59 -8.90
N LYS A 82 10.86 4.43 -9.51
CA LYS A 82 10.59 5.79 -9.05
C LYS A 82 9.24 5.80 -8.34
N VAL A 83 9.25 6.22 -7.08
CA VAL A 83 8.05 6.22 -6.22
C VAL A 83 7.54 7.64 -6.07
N THR A 84 6.26 7.83 -6.32
CA THR A 84 5.56 9.10 -6.09
C THR A 84 4.11 8.83 -5.63
N SER A 85 3.33 9.87 -5.44
CA SER A 85 1.92 9.75 -5.08
C SER A 85 1.06 10.73 -5.88
N GLY A 86 -0.22 10.40 -6.08
CA GLY A 86 -1.16 11.29 -6.77
C GLY A 86 -1.17 12.71 -6.21
N PRO A 87 -1.28 12.92 -4.88
CA PRO A 87 -1.23 14.24 -4.27
C PRO A 87 0.05 15.03 -4.47
N ALA A 88 1.18 14.36 -4.71
CA ALA A 88 2.47 15.01 -4.92
C ALA A 88 2.64 15.57 -6.35
N ILE A 89 1.75 15.21 -7.27
CA ILE A 89 1.79 15.63 -8.67
C ILE A 89 0.65 16.63 -8.90
N GLU A 90 0.97 17.91 -8.85
CA GLU A 90 -0.04 18.96 -8.94
C GLU A 90 -0.31 19.42 -10.37
N LYS A 91 0.69 19.36 -11.24
CA LYS A 91 0.63 19.94 -12.58
C LYS A 91 1.09 18.95 -13.65
N PRO A 92 0.59 19.08 -14.89
CA PRO A 92 1.06 18.31 -16.04
C PRO A 92 2.59 18.31 -16.21
N GLY A 93 3.24 19.44 -15.94
CA GLY A 93 4.69 19.59 -16.02
C GLY A 93 5.45 18.74 -14.99
N ASP A 94 4.88 18.51 -13.81
CA ASP A 94 5.50 17.66 -12.79
C ASP A 94 5.53 16.20 -13.27
N MET A 95 4.42 15.72 -13.84
CA MET A 95 4.32 14.39 -14.43
C MET A 95 5.28 14.24 -15.62
N ALA A 96 5.30 15.23 -16.51
CA ALA A 96 6.21 15.22 -17.68
C ALA A 96 7.68 15.18 -17.24
N ALA A 97 8.07 15.94 -16.20
CA ALA A 97 9.42 15.90 -15.66
C ALA A 97 9.77 14.52 -15.05
N ILE A 98 8.81 13.87 -14.35
CA ILE A 98 9.01 12.54 -13.81
C ILE A 98 9.24 11.53 -14.95
N LEU A 99 8.37 11.53 -15.96
CA LEU A 99 8.42 10.60 -17.09
C LEU A 99 9.70 10.77 -17.92
N ASN A 100 10.12 12.00 -18.18
CA ASN A 100 11.35 12.29 -18.95
C ASN A 100 12.64 11.88 -18.23
N ASN A 101 12.59 11.64 -16.93
CA ASN A 101 13.71 11.18 -16.11
C ASN A 101 13.69 9.65 -15.85
N LEU A 102 12.89 8.90 -16.57
CA LEU A 102 12.92 7.43 -16.57
C LEU A 102 13.92 6.92 -17.58
N SER A 103 14.47 5.75 -17.31
CA SER A 103 15.28 4.97 -18.24
C SER A 103 14.47 3.82 -18.84
N GLU A 104 15.00 3.17 -19.86
CA GLU A 104 14.35 2.03 -20.51
C GLU A 104 14.04 0.92 -19.50
N GLY A 105 12.80 0.48 -19.46
CA GLY A 105 12.30 -0.56 -18.56
C GLY A 105 11.98 -0.09 -17.13
N ASP A 106 12.31 1.15 -16.75
CA ASP A 106 12.07 1.66 -15.39
C ASP A 106 10.59 1.59 -14.99
N ILE A 107 10.35 1.49 -13.68
CA ILE A 107 9.01 1.48 -13.11
C ILE A 107 8.71 2.83 -12.48
N LEU A 108 7.58 3.42 -12.86
CA LEU A 108 6.96 4.54 -12.15
C LEU A 108 5.83 4.01 -11.25
N PHE A 109 6.01 4.09 -9.93
CA PHE A 109 4.96 3.77 -8.97
C PHE A 109 4.26 5.04 -8.50
N VAL A 110 2.93 5.09 -8.66
CA VAL A 110 2.08 6.20 -8.22
C VAL A 110 1.08 5.69 -7.17
N ASP A 111 1.32 6.02 -5.90
CA ASP A 111 0.37 5.70 -4.83
C ASP A 111 -0.81 6.68 -4.84
N GLU A 112 -1.99 6.21 -4.40
CA GLU A 112 -3.24 6.99 -4.42
C GLU A 112 -3.50 7.65 -5.79
N ILE A 113 -3.28 6.89 -6.87
CA ILE A 113 -3.35 7.39 -8.26
C ILE A 113 -4.72 8.02 -8.60
N HIS A 114 -5.81 7.63 -7.91
CA HIS A 114 -7.14 8.24 -8.07
C HIS A 114 -7.21 9.71 -7.62
N ARG A 115 -6.14 10.23 -7.00
CA ARG A 115 -6.04 11.63 -6.58
C ARG A 115 -5.30 12.51 -7.59
N LEU A 116 -4.87 11.96 -8.71
CA LEU A 116 -4.39 12.77 -9.83
C LEU A 116 -5.53 13.67 -10.33
N ASN A 117 -5.21 14.92 -10.64
CA ASN A 117 -6.16 15.76 -11.32
C ASN A 117 -6.24 15.40 -12.81
N ARG A 118 -7.36 15.75 -13.44
CA ARG A 118 -7.65 15.39 -14.83
C ARG A 118 -6.58 15.83 -15.83
N GLN A 119 -5.99 17.00 -15.63
CA GLN A 119 -4.95 17.53 -16.53
C GLN A 119 -3.67 16.68 -16.47
N VAL A 120 -3.34 16.14 -15.31
CA VAL A 120 -2.20 15.22 -15.13
C VAL A 120 -2.52 13.85 -15.73
N GLU A 121 -3.76 13.35 -15.57
CA GLU A 121 -4.18 12.10 -16.22
C GLU A 121 -4.07 12.20 -17.75
N GLU A 122 -4.43 13.34 -18.34
CA GLU A 122 -4.35 13.57 -19.80
C GLU A 122 -2.92 13.48 -20.35
N VAL A 123 -1.88 13.76 -19.53
CA VAL A 123 -0.47 13.53 -19.90
C VAL A 123 -0.13 12.04 -19.85
N LEU A 124 -0.72 11.29 -18.93
CA LEU A 124 -0.46 9.84 -18.82
C LEU A 124 -1.01 9.04 -19.98
N TYR A 125 -2.12 9.44 -20.58
CA TYR A 125 -2.74 8.65 -21.65
C TYR A 125 -1.80 8.36 -22.81
N PRO A 126 -1.23 9.36 -23.51
CA PRO A 126 -0.29 9.09 -24.60
C PRO A 126 1.05 8.52 -24.08
N ALA A 127 1.42 8.81 -22.83
CA ALA A 127 2.63 8.24 -22.24
C ALA A 127 2.50 6.73 -22.03
N MET A 128 1.33 6.23 -21.65
CA MET A 128 1.06 4.80 -21.45
C MET A 128 0.84 4.03 -22.77
N GLU A 129 0.22 4.67 -23.77
CA GLU A 129 -0.12 3.99 -25.02
C GLU A 129 1.03 4.03 -26.04
N ASP A 130 1.61 5.23 -26.23
CA ASP A 130 2.56 5.51 -27.32
C ASP A 130 3.97 5.82 -26.84
N TYR A 131 4.21 5.86 -25.50
CA TYR A 131 5.46 6.33 -24.91
C TYR A 131 5.85 7.72 -25.38
N LYS A 132 4.87 8.64 -25.42
CA LYS A 132 5.03 10.02 -25.88
C LYS A 132 4.31 10.98 -24.94
N ILE A 133 4.85 12.19 -24.82
CA ILE A 133 4.17 13.29 -24.12
C ILE A 133 4.17 14.54 -25.00
N ASP A 134 3.08 15.29 -24.94
CA ASP A 134 2.95 16.59 -25.58
C ASP A 134 3.15 17.69 -24.54
N ILE A 135 4.19 18.52 -24.71
CA ILE A 135 4.51 19.64 -23.80
C ILE A 135 4.22 20.95 -24.50
N MET A 136 3.43 21.81 -23.85
CA MET A 136 3.19 23.16 -24.32
C MET A 136 4.32 24.10 -23.91
N ILE A 137 5.02 24.67 -24.87
CA ILE A 137 6.08 25.67 -24.67
C ILE A 137 5.60 27.04 -25.14
N GLY A 138 5.78 28.08 -24.30
CA GLY A 138 5.33 29.44 -24.59
C GLY A 138 3.99 29.76 -23.92
N LYS A 139 3.53 30.99 -24.12
CA LYS A 139 2.25 31.49 -23.58
C LYS A 139 1.44 32.20 -24.66
N GLY A 140 0.13 32.12 -24.59
CA GLY A 140 -0.81 32.80 -25.50
C GLY A 140 -0.66 32.33 -26.95
N ALA A 141 -0.72 33.24 -27.91
CA ALA A 141 -0.70 32.96 -29.34
C ALA A 141 0.63 32.36 -29.87
N THR A 142 1.70 32.43 -29.06
CA THR A 142 3.02 31.85 -29.40
C THR A 142 3.25 30.45 -28.80
N ALA A 143 2.26 29.91 -28.09
CA ALA A 143 2.36 28.57 -27.51
C ALA A 143 2.48 27.53 -28.63
N ARG A 144 3.44 26.62 -28.48
CA ARG A 144 3.66 25.49 -29.40
C ARG A 144 3.66 24.20 -28.62
N SER A 145 3.02 23.15 -29.16
CA SER A 145 3.14 21.81 -28.64
C SER A 145 4.41 21.17 -29.20
N ILE A 146 5.24 20.62 -28.32
CA ILE A 146 6.38 19.78 -28.67
C ILE A 146 6.08 18.38 -28.17
N ARG A 147 6.17 17.39 -29.07
CA ARG A 147 6.06 15.98 -28.72
C ARG A 147 7.44 15.44 -28.39
N LEU A 148 7.56 14.83 -27.22
CA LEU A 148 8.77 14.14 -26.74
C LEU A 148 8.50 12.64 -26.71
N ASP A 149 9.46 11.86 -27.23
CA ASP A 149 9.47 10.42 -27.05
C ASP A 149 9.99 10.07 -25.66
N LEU A 150 9.37 9.08 -25.03
CA LEU A 150 9.75 8.53 -23.73
C LEU A 150 10.39 7.14 -23.92
N PRO A 151 11.29 6.72 -23.02
CA PRO A 151 11.69 5.33 -22.96
C PRO A 151 10.47 4.45 -22.61
N GLN A 152 10.49 3.19 -23.00
CA GLN A 152 9.46 2.25 -22.54
C GLN A 152 9.58 2.10 -21.02
N PHE A 153 8.47 2.22 -20.33
CA PHE A 153 8.40 2.14 -18.88
C PHE A 153 7.13 1.41 -18.44
N THR A 154 7.13 0.93 -17.22
CA THR A 154 5.93 0.36 -16.60
C THR A 154 5.35 1.35 -15.59
N LEU A 155 4.08 1.73 -15.76
CA LEU A 155 3.33 2.44 -14.73
C LEU A 155 2.68 1.42 -13.79
N ILE A 156 2.98 1.53 -12.49
CA ILE A 156 2.26 0.79 -11.45
C ILE A 156 1.43 1.78 -10.65
N GLY A 157 0.13 1.74 -10.83
CA GLY A 157 -0.82 2.53 -10.05
C GLY A 157 -1.28 1.78 -8.80
N ALA A 158 -1.40 2.48 -7.68
CA ALA A 158 -2.03 1.95 -6.47
C ALA A 158 -3.19 2.84 -6.03
N THR A 159 -4.30 2.23 -5.61
CA THR A 159 -5.46 2.98 -5.12
C THR A 159 -6.23 2.22 -4.04
N THR A 160 -6.75 2.96 -3.08
CA THR A 160 -7.72 2.45 -2.12
C THR A 160 -9.16 2.58 -2.61
N ARG A 161 -9.39 3.37 -3.68
CA ARG A 161 -10.71 3.74 -4.19
C ARG A 161 -10.78 3.57 -5.72
N ALA A 162 -10.83 2.32 -6.18
CA ALA A 162 -10.86 2.01 -7.62
C ALA A 162 -12.02 2.70 -8.37
N GLY A 163 -13.17 2.89 -7.71
CA GLY A 163 -14.33 3.57 -8.30
C GLY A 163 -14.15 5.07 -8.56
N LEU A 164 -13.11 5.71 -7.98
CA LEU A 164 -12.78 7.12 -8.24
C LEU A 164 -11.77 7.29 -9.39
N LEU A 165 -11.20 6.20 -9.89
CA LEU A 165 -10.31 6.25 -11.04
C LEU A 165 -11.13 6.47 -12.30
N SER A 166 -10.69 7.39 -13.17
CA SER A 166 -11.36 7.63 -14.44
C SER A 166 -11.33 6.37 -15.31
N ALA A 167 -12.41 6.11 -16.05
CA ALA A 167 -12.48 4.97 -16.95
C ALA A 167 -11.34 4.98 -18.00
N PRO A 168 -11.02 6.12 -18.65
CA PRO A 168 -9.91 6.18 -19.60
C PRO A 168 -8.56 5.78 -19.00
N LEU A 169 -8.27 6.18 -17.76
CA LEU A 169 -7.01 5.80 -17.11
C LEU A 169 -7.01 4.32 -16.72
N ARG A 170 -8.11 3.83 -16.17
CA ARG A 170 -8.23 2.42 -15.75
C ARG A 170 -8.08 1.45 -16.92
N ASP A 171 -8.67 1.77 -18.07
CA ASP A 171 -8.70 0.89 -19.23
C ASP A 171 -7.31 0.76 -19.91
N ARG A 172 -6.34 1.60 -19.54
CA ARG A 172 -4.94 1.55 -19.98
C ARG A 172 -4.04 0.63 -19.14
N PHE A 173 -4.56 0.09 -18.04
CA PHE A 173 -3.83 -0.90 -17.27
C PHE A 173 -4.09 -2.30 -17.84
N GLY A 174 -3.06 -2.95 -18.38
CA GLY A 174 -3.13 -4.32 -18.88
C GLY A 174 -3.30 -5.34 -17.76
N VAL A 175 -2.80 -5.04 -16.55
CA VAL A 175 -2.90 -5.91 -15.38
C VAL A 175 -3.63 -5.18 -14.26
N VAL A 176 -4.82 -5.68 -13.88
CA VAL A 176 -5.61 -5.11 -12.78
C VAL A 176 -5.77 -6.15 -11.68
N SER A 177 -5.27 -5.87 -10.48
CA SER A 177 -5.23 -6.83 -9.37
C SER A 177 -5.88 -6.28 -8.11
N HIS A 178 -6.87 -7.02 -7.60
CA HIS A 178 -7.48 -6.75 -6.30
C HIS A 178 -6.64 -7.34 -5.17
N MET A 179 -6.34 -6.52 -4.16
CA MET A 179 -5.65 -6.94 -2.95
C MET A 179 -6.68 -7.26 -1.86
N GLU A 180 -6.60 -8.46 -1.33
CA GLU A 180 -7.52 -8.96 -0.30
C GLU A 180 -6.91 -8.86 1.10
N PHE A 181 -7.76 -8.88 2.14
CA PHE A 181 -7.28 -9.00 3.51
C PHE A 181 -6.57 -10.34 3.71
N TYR A 182 -5.54 -10.31 4.56
CA TYR A 182 -4.76 -11.50 4.92
C TYR A 182 -5.49 -12.34 5.97
N THR A 183 -5.35 -13.63 5.86
CA THR A 183 -5.79 -14.58 6.88
C THR A 183 -4.86 -14.53 8.11
N VAL A 184 -5.35 -15.01 9.25
CA VAL A 184 -4.54 -15.08 10.48
C VAL A 184 -3.25 -15.88 10.27
N PRO A 185 -3.27 -17.09 9.63
CA PRO A 185 -2.05 -17.85 9.36
C PRO A 185 -1.04 -17.15 8.44
N GLU A 186 -1.50 -16.32 7.51
CA GLU A 186 -0.61 -15.52 6.66
C GLU A 186 0.04 -14.39 7.48
N LEU A 187 -0.73 -13.71 8.34
CA LEU A 187 -0.21 -12.67 9.22
C LEU A 187 0.77 -13.23 10.26
N GLU A 188 0.56 -14.43 10.79
CA GLU A 188 1.52 -15.10 11.67
C GLU A 188 2.89 -15.26 11.00
N LYS A 189 2.91 -15.75 9.75
CA LYS A 189 4.15 -15.87 8.97
C LYS A 189 4.85 -14.52 8.78
N ILE A 190 4.07 -13.47 8.49
CA ILE A 190 4.59 -12.11 8.35
C ILE A 190 5.18 -11.60 9.67
N ILE A 191 4.48 -11.82 10.80
CA ILE A 191 4.93 -11.40 12.12
C ILE A 191 6.23 -12.12 12.51
N ILE A 192 6.29 -13.46 12.36
CA ILE A 192 7.48 -14.25 12.66
C ILE A 192 8.67 -13.78 11.81
N ARG A 193 8.47 -13.57 10.50
CA ARG A 193 9.51 -13.03 9.63
C ARG A 193 9.97 -11.64 10.09
N SER A 194 9.03 -10.76 10.41
CA SER A 194 9.33 -9.40 10.86
C SER A 194 10.04 -9.39 12.22
N ALA A 195 9.66 -10.29 13.13
CA ALA A 195 10.32 -10.49 14.41
C ALA A 195 11.78 -10.91 14.22
N ASN A 196 12.06 -11.85 13.32
CA ASN A 196 13.43 -12.27 12.98
C ASN A 196 14.26 -11.09 12.45
N VAL A 197 13.73 -10.28 11.54
CA VAL A 197 14.43 -9.08 11.02
C VAL A 197 14.69 -8.04 12.11
N LEU A 198 13.78 -7.91 13.07
CA LEU A 198 13.90 -6.98 14.20
C LEU A 198 14.67 -7.55 15.39
N ASN A 199 15.15 -8.80 15.32
CA ASN A 199 15.75 -9.53 16.43
C ASN A 199 14.84 -9.56 17.69
N VAL A 200 13.56 -9.84 17.48
CA VAL A 200 12.54 -9.97 18.55
C VAL A 200 12.28 -11.44 18.77
N ASP A 201 12.37 -11.87 20.02
CA ASP A 201 12.04 -13.23 20.43
C ASP A 201 10.52 -13.35 20.64
N ILE A 202 9.87 -14.18 19.82
CA ILE A 202 8.40 -14.40 19.83
C ILE A 202 8.09 -15.86 19.58
N ASP A 203 7.19 -16.43 20.37
CA ASP A 203 6.68 -17.77 20.12
C ASP A 203 5.45 -17.77 19.18
N SER A 204 4.99 -18.97 18.80
CA SER A 204 3.84 -19.15 17.89
C SER A 204 2.55 -18.56 18.47
N ASP A 205 2.34 -18.68 19.77
CA ASP A 205 1.11 -18.25 20.43
C ASP A 205 1.07 -16.71 20.54
N GLY A 206 2.20 -16.07 20.82
CA GLY A 206 2.36 -14.61 20.76
C GLY A 206 2.14 -14.08 19.35
N ALA A 207 2.72 -14.75 18.32
CA ALA A 207 2.52 -14.37 16.92
C ALA A 207 1.06 -14.52 16.50
N HIS A 208 0.39 -15.60 16.91
CA HIS A 208 -1.04 -15.83 16.68
C HIS A 208 -1.89 -14.71 17.28
N GLU A 209 -1.65 -14.33 18.54
CA GLU A 209 -2.42 -13.30 19.21
C GLU A 209 -2.27 -11.93 18.52
N LEU A 210 -1.06 -11.56 18.09
CA LEU A 210 -0.81 -10.36 17.30
C LEU A 210 -1.53 -10.42 15.94
N ALA A 211 -1.44 -11.56 15.24
CA ALA A 211 -2.06 -11.77 13.93
C ALA A 211 -3.58 -11.60 14.00
N ARG A 212 -4.22 -12.21 14.99
CA ARG A 212 -5.66 -12.17 15.20
C ARG A 212 -6.18 -10.74 15.38
N ARG A 213 -5.44 -9.89 16.10
CA ARG A 213 -5.81 -8.48 16.35
C ARG A 213 -5.35 -7.52 15.27
N SER A 214 -4.72 -8.01 14.20
CA SER A 214 -4.17 -7.18 13.11
C SER A 214 -5.16 -6.87 11.98
N ARG A 215 -6.41 -7.25 12.13
CA ARG A 215 -7.51 -6.88 11.19
C ARG A 215 -7.19 -7.19 9.72
N GLY A 216 -6.51 -8.27 9.45
CA GLY A 216 -6.18 -8.69 8.08
C GLY A 216 -5.12 -7.84 7.37
N THR A 217 -4.40 -6.95 8.07
CA THR A 217 -3.45 -6.04 7.42
C THR A 217 -2.01 -6.18 7.93
N PRO A 218 -1.04 -6.48 7.03
CA PRO A 218 0.38 -6.59 7.39
C PRO A 218 0.96 -5.34 8.06
N ARG A 219 0.55 -4.15 7.63
CA ARG A 219 1.00 -2.89 8.24
C ARG A 219 0.63 -2.82 9.71
N LEU A 220 -0.61 -3.17 10.07
CA LEU A 220 -1.04 -3.17 11.46
C LEU A 220 -0.31 -4.26 12.25
N ALA A 221 -0.15 -5.45 11.68
CA ALA A 221 0.60 -6.55 12.31
C ALA A 221 2.03 -6.13 12.70
N ASN A 222 2.76 -5.52 11.77
CA ASN A 222 4.10 -5.00 12.03
C ASN A 222 4.12 -3.87 13.07
N ARG A 223 3.11 -3.00 13.05
CA ARG A 223 2.99 -1.92 14.04
C ARG A 223 2.73 -2.47 15.44
N LEU A 224 1.82 -3.44 15.57
CA LEU A 224 1.53 -4.10 16.85
C LEU A 224 2.77 -4.85 17.36
N LEU A 225 3.47 -5.59 16.49
CA LEU A 225 4.71 -6.28 16.86
C LEU A 225 5.73 -5.31 17.46
N LYS A 226 5.97 -4.15 16.84
CA LYS A 226 6.90 -3.13 17.37
C LYS A 226 6.47 -2.64 18.77
N ARG A 227 5.18 -2.35 18.96
CA ARG A 227 4.70 -1.87 20.25
C ARG A 227 4.77 -2.93 21.34
N VAL A 228 4.35 -4.17 21.04
CA VAL A 228 4.45 -5.28 21.97
C VAL A 228 5.90 -5.60 22.32
N ARG A 229 6.83 -5.52 21.36
CA ARG A 229 8.27 -5.62 21.60
C ARG A 229 8.74 -4.64 22.69
N ASP A 230 8.33 -3.36 22.59
CA ASP A 230 8.75 -2.34 23.55
C ASP A 230 8.30 -2.71 24.98
N PHE A 231 7.08 -3.24 25.15
CA PHE A 231 6.59 -3.77 26.43
C PHE A 231 7.37 -5.01 26.88
N ALA A 232 7.64 -5.95 25.98
CA ALA A 232 8.37 -7.18 26.28
C ALA A 232 9.79 -6.87 26.77
N GLN A 233 10.49 -5.97 26.13
CA GLN A 233 11.86 -5.56 26.51
C GLN A 233 11.91 -4.92 27.90
N VAL A 234 10.92 -4.08 28.23
CA VAL A 234 10.96 -3.35 29.51
C VAL A 234 10.45 -4.20 30.69
N LYS A 235 9.46 -5.08 30.45
CA LYS A 235 8.75 -5.79 31.52
C LYS A 235 8.93 -7.30 31.55
N TYR A 236 9.36 -7.94 30.46
CA TYR A 236 9.27 -9.40 30.27
C TYR A 236 10.52 -10.03 29.61
N ASN A 237 11.70 -9.50 29.89
CA ASN A 237 12.99 -10.04 29.38
C ASN A 237 13.07 -10.17 27.83
N GLY A 238 12.24 -9.46 27.08
CA GLY A 238 12.27 -9.40 25.63
C GLY A 238 11.53 -10.53 24.89
N HIS A 239 10.99 -11.53 25.61
CA HIS A 239 10.22 -12.63 25.00
C HIS A 239 8.74 -12.28 24.89
N ILE A 240 8.16 -12.54 23.74
CA ILE A 240 6.73 -12.32 23.46
C ILE A 240 6.02 -13.67 23.35
N ASN A 241 5.32 -14.04 24.38
CA ASN A 241 4.34 -15.12 24.39
C ASN A 241 2.90 -14.55 24.34
N LYS A 242 1.91 -15.42 24.37
CA LYS A 242 0.49 -15.03 24.35
C LYS A 242 0.13 -14.07 25.47
N ASP A 243 0.59 -14.32 26.71
CA ASP A 243 0.22 -13.51 27.87
C ASP A 243 0.82 -12.10 27.79
N VAL A 244 2.06 -11.99 27.33
CA VAL A 244 2.74 -10.72 27.10
C VAL A 244 2.05 -9.95 25.96
N ALA A 245 1.71 -10.64 24.87
CA ALA A 245 0.98 -10.03 23.75
C ALA A 245 -0.40 -9.52 24.19
N ASP A 246 -1.19 -10.35 24.89
CA ASP A 246 -2.52 -9.96 25.40
C ASP A 246 -2.44 -8.78 26.37
N TYR A 247 -1.52 -8.83 27.33
CA TYR A 247 -1.30 -7.74 28.27
C TYR A 247 -0.94 -6.42 27.58
N ALA A 248 0.03 -6.45 26.67
CA ALA A 248 0.47 -5.25 25.96
C ALA A 248 -0.64 -4.68 25.05
N LEU A 249 -1.35 -5.54 24.31
CA LEU A 249 -2.43 -5.11 23.42
C LEU A 249 -3.61 -4.52 24.18
N ASN A 250 -3.94 -5.05 25.36
CA ASN A 250 -4.97 -4.48 26.23
C ASN A 250 -4.56 -3.09 26.75
N LEU A 251 -3.29 -2.88 27.12
CA LEU A 251 -2.77 -1.55 27.50
C LEU A 251 -2.78 -0.55 26.34
N LEU A 252 -2.72 -1.04 25.11
CA LEU A 252 -2.84 -0.24 23.89
C LEU A 252 -4.29 -0.02 23.45
N ASP A 253 -5.26 -0.38 24.29
CA ASP A 253 -6.71 -0.30 23.99
C ASP A 253 -7.14 -1.09 22.74
N VAL A 254 -6.37 -2.13 22.36
CA VAL A 254 -6.72 -3.05 21.27
C VAL A 254 -7.39 -4.28 21.86
N ASP A 255 -8.67 -4.44 21.62
CA ASP A 255 -9.43 -5.57 22.16
C ASP A 255 -9.19 -6.89 21.41
N ARG A 256 -9.90 -7.94 21.81
CA ARG A 256 -9.74 -9.28 21.24
C ARG A 256 -10.10 -9.39 19.74
N ASP A 257 -10.92 -8.47 19.24
CA ASP A 257 -11.31 -8.39 17.84
C ASP A 257 -10.44 -7.40 17.03
N GLY A 258 -9.42 -6.83 17.69
CA GLY A 258 -8.53 -5.84 17.11
C GLY A 258 -9.14 -4.44 17.02
N LEU A 259 -10.21 -4.16 17.74
CA LEU A 259 -10.87 -2.86 17.76
C LEU A 259 -10.22 -1.93 18.78
N ASP A 260 -10.04 -0.66 18.39
CA ASP A 260 -9.61 0.38 19.31
C ASP A 260 -10.81 1.06 20.01
N ARG A 261 -10.51 1.99 20.92
CA ARG A 261 -11.54 2.76 21.64
C ARG A 261 -12.52 3.46 20.69
N ASN A 262 -12.03 4.05 19.61
CA ASN A 262 -12.88 4.77 18.66
C ASN A 262 -13.78 3.83 17.87
N ASP A 263 -13.25 2.68 17.46
CA ASP A 263 -14.04 1.65 16.78
C ASP A 263 -15.20 1.19 17.68
N ARG A 264 -14.90 0.93 18.98
CA ARG A 264 -15.94 0.54 19.95
C ARG A 264 -16.97 1.64 20.16
N VAL A 265 -16.55 2.92 20.28
CA VAL A 265 -17.48 4.05 20.40
C VAL A 265 -18.39 4.15 19.18
N ILE A 266 -17.86 3.95 17.98
CA ILE A 266 -18.66 3.94 16.74
C ILE A 266 -19.71 2.82 16.81
N LEU A 267 -19.28 1.60 17.09
CA LEU A 267 -20.16 0.43 17.13
C LEU A 267 -21.22 0.54 18.22
N THR A 268 -20.86 0.94 19.46
CA THR A 268 -21.81 1.13 20.56
C THR A 268 -22.79 2.26 20.25
N THR A 269 -22.34 3.35 19.61
CA THR A 269 -23.23 4.43 19.18
C THR A 269 -24.27 3.93 18.16
N ILE A 270 -23.86 3.09 17.20
CA ILE A 270 -24.80 2.49 16.24
C ILE A 270 -25.81 1.59 16.93
N VAL A 271 -25.34 0.76 17.88
CA VAL A 271 -26.24 -0.14 18.62
C VAL A 271 -27.19 0.65 19.54
N ASP A 272 -26.64 1.54 20.36
CA ASP A 272 -27.39 2.16 21.46
C ASP A 272 -28.30 3.29 20.98
N LYS A 273 -27.89 4.06 19.97
CA LYS A 273 -28.64 5.23 19.47
C LYS A 273 -29.45 4.97 18.19
N PHE A 274 -29.14 3.91 17.46
CA PHE A 274 -29.73 3.62 16.15
C PHE A 274 -30.22 2.17 16.02
N ASP A 275 -30.39 1.44 17.14
CA ASP A 275 -30.89 0.06 17.21
C ASP A 275 -30.16 -0.92 16.28
N GLY A 276 -28.86 -0.68 16.02
CA GLY A 276 -28.05 -1.47 15.06
C GLY A 276 -28.41 -1.24 13.60
N GLY A 277 -29.33 -0.32 13.32
CA GLY A 277 -29.85 -0.07 11.97
C GLY A 277 -28.93 0.82 11.11
N PRO A 278 -29.24 0.99 9.85
CA PRO A 278 -28.46 1.85 8.96
C PRO A 278 -28.52 3.31 9.44
N VAL A 279 -27.35 3.98 9.51
CA VAL A 279 -27.22 5.39 9.87
C VAL A 279 -26.31 6.10 8.88
N GLY A 280 -26.69 7.32 8.49
CA GLY A 280 -25.88 8.17 7.61
C GLY A 280 -24.58 8.59 8.31
N ILE A 281 -23.48 8.69 7.56
CA ILE A 281 -22.16 8.99 8.11
C ILE A 281 -22.11 10.35 8.82
N GLU A 282 -22.83 11.36 8.32
CA GLU A 282 -22.91 12.69 8.94
C GLU A 282 -23.65 12.65 10.28
N THR A 283 -24.76 11.89 10.33
CA THR A 283 -25.54 11.68 11.57
C THR A 283 -24.71 10.93 12.61
N LEU A 284 -23.98 9.89 12.19
CA LEU A 284 -23.11 9.14 13.07
C LEU A 284 -21.98 10.04 13.61
N ALA A 285 -21.32 10.82 12.75
CA ALA A 285 -20.27 11.75 13.13
C ALA A 285 -20.75 12.82 14.13
N ALA A 286 -21.97 13.30 14.00
CA ALA A 286 -22.57 14.25 14.94
C ALA A 286 -22.97 13.61 16.28
N SER A 287 -23.05 12.27 16.33
CA SER A 287 -23.51 11.51 17.52
C SER A 287 -22.38 11.00 18.40
N ILE A 288 -21.13 11.05 17.91
CA ILE A 288 -19.88 10.62 18.58
C ILE A 288 -19.16 11.85 19.13
#